data_1bb183ac5d7eee2b5a2c68da6ed9e383
#
_entry.id   1bb183ac5d7eee2b5a2c68da6ed9e383
#
_cell.length_a   1.000
_cell.length_b   1.000
_cell.length_c   1.000
_cell.angle_alpha   90.00
_cell.angle_beta   90.00
_cell.angle_gamma   90.00
#
_symmetry.space_group_name_H-M   'P 1'
#
loop_
_entity.id
_entity.type
_entity.pdbx_description
1 polymer ?
#
loop_
_entity_poly.entity_id
_entity_poly.type
_entity_poly.pdbx_seq_one_letter_code
_entity_poly.pdbx_strand_id
1 'polypeptide(L)'
;MRNRVKVLFTLLPFYLFTFLPLSASAQPEISVLQPGQAVDGTVYFLPKTTLQVHLLIEKTTYTPGEFARYAERYLRLSDIAQQEQVSHSIVRFDVSTVGVRDTSKCYLVRLKGKSKTTEINLSDDGILQAVNDTPIRLTPHQTFRPARKPKITNPMQLLGREALQAGSTAKMAELTAQQIQELKEQRQLLVTGEADEMPQDESQLRLMINEIDAQCDALTSLFTGTISRDTTEQVLTICPDRELEHDVLFRLSRRLGLVDADDLSGVPFYLTLKKLNDAEGIPAPDNKKHEGFYVNVPTLARMTIEQDGQQLATFDIPFAQFGFVDLRDGGLFKGNNTHLQLHPATGAVVKMTTDAEQ
;
A
#
# COMPACT_ATOMS: atom_id res chain seq x y z
N MET A 1 72.01 59.56 67.43
CA MET A 1 70.53 59.44 67.30
C MET A 1 70.30 58.98 65.90
N ARG A 2 69.92 57.70 65.70
CA ARG A 2 69.82 57.06 64.37
C ARG A 2 68.47 56.39 64.27
N ASN A 3 67.53 57.02 63.58
CA ASN A 3 66.20 56.46 63.32
C ASN A 3 66.26 55.39 62.25
N ARG A 4 65.87 54.19 62.61
CA ARG A 4 65.67 53.08 61.63
C ARG A 4 64.18 53.04 61.20
N VAL A 5 63.94 53.31 59.95
CA VAL A 5 62.62 53.12 59.31
C VAL A 5 62.50 51.63 58.96
N LYS A 6 61.46 50.98 59.50
CA LYS A 6 61.07 49.59 59.13
C LYS A 6 60.13 49.71 57.97
N VAL A 7 60.56 49.20 56.80
CA VAL A 7 59.70 48.97 55.59
C VAL A 7 58.95 47.67 55.77
N LEU A 8 57.62 47.75 55.88
CA LEU A 8 56.73 46.61 55.94
C LEU A 8 56.36 46.19 54.50
N PHE A 9 56.84 45.03 54.01
CA PHE A 9 56.50 44.42 52.71
C PHE A 9 55.17 43.68 52.91
N THR A 10 54.07 44.19 52.39
CA THR A 10 52.78 43.51 52.29
C THR A 10 52.78 42.67 50.97
N LEU A 11 52.86 41.34 51.13
CA LEU A 11 52.65 40.39 50.03
C LEU A 11 51.13 40.30 49.72
N LEU A 12 50.71 40.81 48.55
CA LEU A 12 49.40 40.68 47.99
C LEU A 12 49.31 39.32 47.26
N PRO A 13 48.40 38.40 47.61
CA PRO A 13 48.28 37.14 46.89
C PRO A 13 47.59 37.42 45.53
N PHE A 14 48.32 37.15 44.46
CA PHE A 14 47.85 37.17 43.08
C PHE A 14 46.93 35.98 42.86
N TYR A 15 45.60 36.15 42.93
CA TYR A 15 44.61 35.14 42.53
C TYR A 15 44.63 35.05 41.02
N LEU A 16 45.30 34.00 40.52
CA LEU A 16 45.24 33.58 39.13
C LEU A 16 43.84 32.98 38.86
N PHE A 17 42.90 33.81 38.37
CA PHE A 17 41.65 33.34 37.84
C PHE A 17 41.91 32.57 36.55
N THR A 18 42.04 31.26 36.62
CA THR A 18 42.00 30.37 35.45
C THR A 18 40.58 30.45 34.89
N PHE A 19 40.38 31.26 33.86
CA PHE A 19 39.25 31.14 32.94
C PHE A 19 39.31 29.78 32.25
N LEU A 20 38.64 28.79 32.80
CA LEU A 20 38.31 27.58 32.02
C LEU A 20 37.36 28.06 30.93
N PRO A 21 37.66 27.84 29.65
CA PRO A 21 36.70 28.07 28.60
C PRO A 21 35.54 27.10 28.81
N LEU A 22 34.36 27.61 29.20
CA LEU A 22 33.12 26.84 29.06
C LEU A 22 32.98 26.53 27.55
N SER A 23 33.29 25.33 27.19
CA SER A 23 32.98 24.83 25.87
C SER A 23 31.46 24.85 25.74
N ALA A 24 30.92 25.89 25.13
CA ALA A 24 29.51 25.97 24.78
C ALA A 24 29.26 24.90 23.69
N SER A 25 28.86 23.72 24.11
CA SER A 25 28.43 22.64 23.23
C SER A 25 27.18 23.10 22.49
N ALA A 26 27.15 22.97 21.16
CA ALA A 26 25.96 23.26 20.39
C ALA A 26 24.90 22.22 20.73
N GLN A 27 23.87 22.66 21.37
CA GLN A 27 22.68 21.85 21.68
C GLN A 27 21.53 22.35 20.82
N PRO A 28 20.77 21.47 20.15
CA PRO A 28 19.56 21.86 19.44
C PRO A 28 18.51 22.34 20.47
N GLU A 29 18.13 23.61 20.40
CA GLU A 29 17.00 24.15 21.15
C GLU A 29 15.73 23.99 20.34
N ILE A 30 14.71 23.34 20.88
CA ILE A 30 13.43 23.12 20.21
C ILE A 30 12.30 23.87 20.91
N SER A 31 11.37 24.41 20.13
CA SER A 31 10.13 25.03 20.61
C SER A 31 8.98 24.73 19.64
N VAL A 32 7.75 24.74 20.17
CA VAL A 32 6.55 24.74 19.32
C VAL A 32 6.49 26.07 18.57
N LEU A 33 6.31 25.99 17.23
CA LEU A 33 6.20 27.20 16.41
C LEU A 33 4.84 27.86 16.62
N GLN A 34 4.85 29.15 17.04
CA GLN A 34 3.62 29.92 17.17
C GLN A 34 3.35 30.78 15.94
N PRO A 35 2.07 31.00 15.55
CA PRO A 35 1.71 31.89 14.46
C PRO A 35 2.29 33.30 14.69
N GLY A 36 2.95 33.85 13.66
CA GLY A 36 3.56 35.18 13.69
C GLY A 36 4.95 35.25 14.33
N GLN A 37 5.51 34.17 14.81
CA GLN A 37 6.87 34.12 15.34
C GLN A 37 7.93 34.26 14.22
N ALA A 38 8.95 35.09 14.45
CA ALA A 38 10.10 35.18 13.57
C ALA A 38 10.82 33.82 13.51
N VAL A 39 11.05 33.29 12.30
CA VAL A 39 11.69 32.01 12.09
C VAL A 39 13.20 32.22 12.00
N ASP A 40 13.90 31.82 13.06
CA ASP A 40 15.36 31.75 13.10
C ASP A 40 15.75 30.32 13.49
N GLY A 41 15.97 29.46 12.47
CA GLY A 41 16.24 28.04 12.62
C GLY A 41 15.54 27.18 11.59
N THR A 42 15.56 25.87 11.80
CA THR A 42 14.91 24.89 10.92
C THR A 42 13.53 24.54 11.46
N VAL A 43 12.50 24.69 10.61
CA VAL A 43 11.13 24.28 10.93
C VAL A 43 10.90 22.86 10.42
N TYR A 44 10.35 21.99 11.25
CA TYR A 44 9.95 20.66 10.83
C TYR A 44 8.56 20.28 11.38
N PHE A 45 7.96 19.29 10.74
CA PHE A 45 6.68 18.72 11.12
C PHE A 45 6.84 17.25 11.49
N LEU A 46 5.96 16.75 12.34
CA LEU A 46 5.77 15.32 12.50
C LEU A 46 4.61 14.85 11.59
N PRO A 47 4.63 13.58 11.15
CA PRO A 47 3.58 13.08 10.28
C PRO A 47 2.34 12.63 11.07
N LYS A 48 1.18 12.69 10.38
CA LYS A 48 0.00 11.84 10.63
C LYS A 48 0.08 10.61 9.75
N THR A 49 -0.32 9.47 10.26
CA THR A 49 -0.40 8.23 9.50
C THR A 49 -1.68 8.21 8.67
N THR A 50 -1.54 8.14 7.36
CA THR A 50 -2.63 7.99 6.41
C THR A 50 -2.62 6.57 5.87
N LEU A 51 -3.79 5.94 5.84
CA LEU A 51 -4.00 4.62 5.26
C LEU A 51 -4.22 4.71 3.77
N GLN A 52 -3.63 3.80 3.03
CA GLN A 52 -3.97 3.49 1.66
C GLN A 52 -4.48 2.05 1.63
N VAL A 53 -5.79 1.90 1.45
CA VAL A 53 -6.45 0.59 1.33
C VAL A 53 -6.49 0.22 -0.14
N HIS A 54 -5.75 -0.81 -0.50
CA HIS A 54 -5.65 -1.32 -1.86
C HIS A 54 -6.69 -2.41 -2.06
N LEU A 55 -7.63 -2.17 -2.97
CA LEU A 55 -8.70 -3.08 -3.33
C LEU A 55 -8.37 -3.71 -4.67
N LEU A 56 -8.19 -5.03 -4.69
CA LEU A 56 -8.05 -5.78 -5.93
C LEU A 56 -9.44 -6.26 -6.37
N ILE A 57 -10.00 -5.61 -7.40
CA ILE A 57 -11.35 -5.85 -7.89
C ILE A 57 -11.28 -6.61 -9.21
N GLU A 58 -11.93 -7.76 -9.26
CA GLU A 58 -12.10 -8.54 -10.47
C GLU A 58 -13.45 -8.22 -11.11
N LYS A 59 -13.41 -7.76 -12.36
CA LYS A 59 -14.56 -7.65 -13.25
C LYS A 59 -14.66 -8.92 -14.08
N THR A 60 -15.72 -9.68 -13.90
CA THR A 60 -16.05 -10.84 -14.72
C THR A 60 -17.11 -10.44 -15.72
N THR A 61 -16.80 -10.58 -17.01
CA THR A 61 -17.74 -10.32 -18.10
C THR A 61 -18.04 -11.63 -18.80
N TYR A 62 -19.31 -12.04 -18.81
CA TYR A 62 -19.82 -13.10 -19.64
C TYR A 62 -20.37 -12.49 -20.92
N THR A 63 -19.90 -12.99 -22.08
CA THR A 63 -20.40 -12.61 -23.39
C THR A 63 -21.06 -13.84 -24.02
N PRO A 64 -22.38 -13.79 -24.38
CA PRO A 64 -23.05 -14.93 -24.99
C PRO A 64 -22.43 -15.29 -26.33
N GLY A 65 -22.43 -16.57 -26.64
CA GLY A 65 -21.97 -17.06 -27.95
C GLY A 65 -22.99 -16.73 -29.04
N GLU A 66 -22.51 -16.68 -30.28
CA GLU A 66 -23.34 -16.41 -31.48
C GLU A 66 -24.52 -17.40 -31.60
N PHE A 67 -24.30 -18.65 -31.17
CA PHE A 67 -25.27 -19.74 -31.24
C PHE A 67 -25.92 -20.06 -29.87
N ALA A 68 -25.82 -19.21 -28.90
CA ALA A 68 -26.34 -19.44 -27.55
C ALA A 68 -27.81 -19.89 -27.51
N ARG A 69 -28.64 -19.34 -28.41
CA ARG A 69 -30.07 -19.70 -28.54
C ARG A 69 -30.29 -21.16 -28.96
N TYR A 70 -29.32 -21.79 -29.57
CA TYR A 70 -29.38 -23.13 -30.11
C TYR A 70 -28.65 -24.16 -29.25
N ALA A 71 -28.03 -23.74 -28.12
CA ALA A 71 -27.24 -24.59 -27.26
C ALA A 71 -28.01 -25.80 -26.71
N GLU A 72 -29.24 -25.58 -26.23
CA GLU A 72 -30.10 -26.66 -25.75
C GLU A 72 -30.49 -27.64 -26.91
N ARG A 73 -30.83 -27.10 -28.06
CA ARG A 73 -31.31 -27.90 -29.20
C ARG A 73 -30.24 -28.83 -29.74
N TYR A 74 -29.01 -28.31 -29.92
CA TYR A 74 -27.97 -29.05 -30.64
C TYR A 74 -26.92 -29.69 -29.73
N LEU A 75 -26.61 -29.06 -28.59
CA LEU A 75 -25.61 -29.57 -27.63
C LEU A 75 -26.21 -30.11 -26.33
N ARG A 76 -27.54 -29.99 -26.13
CA ARG A 76 -28.25 -30.39 -24.90
C ARG A 76 -27.76 -29.62 -23.66
N LEU A 77 -27.31 -28.40 -23.88
CA LEU A 77 -26.85 -27.50 -22.80
C LEU A 77 -28.00 -26.56 -22.42
N SER A 78 -28.59 -26.75 -21.24
CA SER A 78 -29.59 -25.85 -20.65
C SER A 78 -28.91 -24.67 -19.93
N ASP A 79 -29.71 -23.65 -19.59
CA ASP A 79 -29.33 -22.51 -18.74
C ASP A 79 -28.21 -21.60 -19.29
N ILE A 80 -28.04 -21.57 -20.63
CA ILE A 80 -27.12 -20.64 -21.27
C ILE A 80 -27.72 -19.24 -21.32
N ALA A 81 -27.02 -18.28 -20.71
CA ALA A 81 -27.45 -16.88 -20.72
C ALA A 81 -27.39 -16.29 -22.13
N GLN A 82 -28.47 -15.58 -22.49
CA GLN A 82 -28.64 -14.98 -23.84
C GLN A 82 -28.17 -13.53 -23.91
N GLN A 83 -27.80 -12.94 -22.78
CA GLN A 83 -27.37 -11.55 -22.65
C GLN A 83 -26.03 -11.46 -21.94
N GLU A 84 -25.30 -10.40 -22.24
CA GLU A 84 -24.07 -10.09 -21.54
C GLU A 84 -24.36 -9.86 -20.07
N GLN A 85 -23.51 -10.45 -19.22
CA GLN A 85 -23.56 -10.29 -17.77
C GLN A 85 -22.21 -9.79 -17.26
N VAL A 86 -22.25 -8.73 -16.46
CA VAL A 86 -21.07 -8.18 -15.81
C VAL A 86 -21.23 -8.31 -14.31
N SER A 87 -20.20 -8.81 -13.65
CA SER A 87 -20.14 -8.85 -12.19
C SER A 87 -18.78 -8.40 -11.68
N HIS A 88 -18.80 -7.74 -10.53
CA HIS A 88 -17.60 -7.30 -9.84
C HIS A 88 -17.52 -7.97 -8.48
N SER A 89 -16.32 -8.37 -8.08
CA SER A 89 -16.01 -8.96 -6.78
C SER A 89 -14.66 -8.48 -6.29
N ILE A 90 -14.47 -8.45 -4.97
CA ILE A 90 -13.16 -8.14 -4.39
C ILE A 90 -12.39 -9.44 -4.24
N VAL A 91 -11.17 -9.46 -4.77
CA VAL A 91 -10.28 -10.62 -4.71
C VAL A 91 -9.35 -10.52 -3.50
N ARG A 92 -8.88 -9.30 -3.18
CA ARG A 92 -7.93 -9.09 -2.09
C ARG A 92 -8.01 -7.67 -1.55
N PHE A 93 -7.78 -7.56 -0.25
CA PHE A 93 -7.44 -6.32 0.45
C PHE A 93 -5.95 -6.32 0.79
N ASP A 94 -5.33 -5.17 0.62
CA ASP A 94 -3.99 -4.88 1.10
C ASP A 94 -3.93 -3.48 1.70
N VAL A 95 -2.99 -3.20 2.59
CA VAL A 95 -2.91 -1.91 3.26
C VAL A 95 -1.47 -1.43 3.29
N SER A 96 -1.28 -0.18 2.90
CA SER A 96 -0.03 0.54 3.10
C SER A 96 -0.26 1.83 3.87
N THR A 97 0.80 2.39 4.42
CA THR A 97 0.74 3.63 5.19
C THR A 97 1.65 4.68 4.59
N VAL A 98 1.17 5.92 4.58
CA VAL A 98 1.92 7.10 4.13
C VAL A 98 1.87 8.17 5.21
N GLY A 99 2.99 8.87 5.43
CA GLY A 99 3.03 10.02 6.31
C GLY A 99 2.58 11.29 5.59
N VAL A 100 1.62 11.98 6.19
CA VAL A 100 1.18 13.31 5.74
C VAL A 100 1.52 14.32 6.84
N ARG A 101 1.96 15.49 6.45
CA ARG A 101 2.33 16.58 7.38
C ARG A 101 1.20 16.89 8.37
N ASP A 102 1.49 16.78 9.68
CA ASP A 102 0.59 17.24 10.73
C ASP A 102 0.88 18.70 11.07
N THR A 103 0.02 19.61 10.64
CA THR A 103 0.17 21.04 10.88
C THR A 103 0.04 21.44 12.35
N SER A 104 -0.56 20.58 13.18
CA SER A 104 -0.66 20.78 14.63
C SER A 104 0.64 20.46 15.37
N LYS A 105 1.52 19.66 14.75
CA LYS A 105 2.81 19.23 15.30
C LYS A 105 3.96 19.89 14.55
N CYS A 106 4.07 21.21 14.70
CA CYS A 106 5.07 22.04 14.04
C CYS A 106 6.10 22.56 15.04
N TYR A 107 7.37 22.30 14.78
CA TYR A 107 8.46 22.60 15.71
C TYR A 107 9.56 23.41 15.02
N LEU A 108 10.17 24.33 15.80
CA LEU A 108 11.31 25.14 15.38
C LEU A 108 12.54 24.68 16.15
N VAL A 109 13.58 24.25 15.43
CA VAL A 109 14.88 23.88 15.99
C VAL A 109 15.89 24.98 15.72
N ARG A 110 16.58 25.42 16.75
CA ARG A 110 17.71 26.36 16.68
C ARG A 110 18.98 25.67 17.14
N LEU A 111 20.00 25.67 16.29
CA LEU A 111 21.32 25.20 16.65
C LEU A 111 22.09 26.30 17.35
N LYS A 112 22.61 26.06 18.55
CA LYS A 112 23.41 27.02 19.31
C LYS A 112 24.89 26.63 19.33
N GLY A 113 25.78 27.61 19.20
CA GLY A 113 27.23 27.46 19.36
C GLY A 113 27.98 27.27 18.03
N LYS A 114 29.33 27.19 18.16
CA LYS A 114 30.27 27.10 17.01
C LYS A 114 30.64 25.66 16.61
N SER A 115 30.03 24.65 17.23
CA SER A 115 30.35 23.27 16.96
C SER A 115 29.66 22.75 15.67
N LYS A 116 30.10 21.60 15.17
CA LYS A 116 29.66 20.98 13.91
C LYS A 116 28.16 21.10 13.70
N THR A 117 27.76 21.42 12.47
CA THR A 117 26.35 21.60 12.10
C THR A 117 25.62 20.27 12.19
N THR A 118 24.58 20.19 13.03
CA THR A 118 23.66 19.04 13.03
C THR A 118 22.93 19.00 11.69
N GLU A 119 23.01 17.89 10.98
CA GLU A 119 22.32 17.69 9.73
C GLU A 119 20.87 17.25 10.00
N ILE A 120 19.89 18.01 9.50
CA ILE A 120 18.47 17.75 9.66
C ILE A 120 17.89 17.41 8.29
N ASN A 121 17.52 16.15 8.08
CA ASN A 121 16.95 15.67 6.83
C ASN A 121 15.42 15.67 6.90
N LEU A 122 14.81 16.47 6.02
CA LEU A 122 13.37 16.67 5.89
C LEU A 122 12.88 16.08 4.56
N SER A 123 11.61 15.69 4.50
CA SER A 123 10.92 15.44 3.23
C SER A 123 10.60 16.74 2.50
N ASP A 124 10.12 16.65 1.25
CA ASP A 124 9.65 17.79 0.46
C ASP A 124 8.53 18.56 1.17
N ASP A 125 7.73 17.88 1.99
CA ASP A 125 6.66 18.46 2.82
C ASP A 125 7.13 19.00 4.17
N GLY A 126 8.44 18.96 4.45
CA GLY A 126 9.04 19.42 5.70
C GLY A 126 8.86 18.47 6.89
N ILE A 127 8.57 17.19 6.66
CA ILE A 127 8.49 16.16 7.70
C ILE A 127 9.89 15.70 8.09
N LEU A 128 10.20 15.64 9.39
CA LEU A 128 11.47 15.14 9.91
C LEU A 128 11.64 13.66 9.58
N GLN A 129 12.73 13.32 8.88
CA GLN A 129 13.05 11.95 8.48
C GLN A 129 14.29 11.39 9.16
N ALA A 130 15.33 12.23 9.32
CA ALA A 130 16.56 11.82 9.98
C ALA A 130 17.32 13.02 10.57
N VAL A 131 18.17 12.76 11.56
CA VAL A 131 19.13 13.71 12.12
C VAL A 131 20.50 13.05 12.10
N ASN A 132 21.49 13.69 11.49
CA ASN A 132 22.86 13.19 11.27
C ASN A 132 22.90 11.81 10.58
N ASP A 133 21.86 11.44 9.86
CA ASP A 133 21.76 10.14 9.16
C ASP A 133 20.95 10.28 7.87
N THR A 134 21.00 9.26 7.02
CA THR A 134 20.22 9.22 5.79
C THR A 134 18.77 8.80 6.04
N PRO A 135 17.78 9.42 5.36
CA PRO A 135 16.38 9.02 5.48
C PRO A 135 16.13 7.57 5.07
N ILE A 136 15.24 6.90 5.80
CA ILE A 136 14.78 5.56 5.44
C ILE A 136 13.86 5.66 4.22
N ARG A 137 14.13 4.83 3.22
CA ARG A 137 13.24 4.65 2.08
C ARG A 137 12.33 3.45 2.34
N LEU A 138 11.03 3.69 2.42
CA LEU A 138 10.06 2.60 2.46
C LEU A 138 10.03 1.92 1.09
N THR A 139 9.89 0.59 1.10
CA THR A 139 9.60 -0.14 -0.14
C THR A 139 8.19 0.26 -0.60
N PRO A 140 8.04 0.81 -1.81
CA PRO A 140 6.72 1.16 -2.32
C PRO A 140 5.82 -0.08 -2.36
N HIS A 141 4.53 0.11 -2.12
CA HIS A 141 3.55 -0.95 -2.36
C HIS A 141 3.65 -1.41 -3.82
N GLN A 142 3.72 -2.74 -4.02
CA GLN A 142 3.78 -3.29 -5.37
C GLN A 142 2.40 -3.18 -6.02
N THR A 143 2.28 -2.26 -6.96
CA THR A 143 1.06 -2.11 -7.77
C THR A 143 0.75 -3.41 -8.51
N PHE A 144 -0.50 -3.82 -8.50
CA PHE A 144 -0.94 -4.99 -9.23
C PHE A 144 -0.66 -4.85 -10.74
N ARG A 145 -0.04 -5.86 -11.32
CA ARG A 145 0.16 -5.95 -12.77
C ARG A 145 -0.65 -7.13 -13.29
N PRO A 146 -1.67 -6.91 -14.13
CA PRO A 146 -2.44 -8.00 -14.70
C PRO A 146 -1.54 -8.88 -15.57
N ALA A 147 -1.74 -10.18 -15.49
CA ALA A 147 -1.08 -11.12 -16.39
C ALA A 147 -1.49 -10.83 -17.84
N ARG A 148 -0.55 -11.02 -18.78
CA ARG A 148 -0.85 -10.87 -20.20
C ARG A 148 -1.89 -11.91 -20.61
N LYS A 149 -3.04 -11.43 -21.12
CA LYS A 149 -4.09 -12.32 -21.63
C LYS A 149 -3.56 -13.10 -22.83
N PRO A 150 -3.85 -14.42 -22.91
CA PRO A 150 -3.54 -15.19 -24.12
C PRO A 150 -4.34 -14.61 -25.29
N LYS A 151 -3.75 -14.68 -26.48
CA LYS A 151 -4.43 -14.29 -27.71
C LYS A 151 -5.53 -15.32 -28.01
N ILE A 152 -6.78 -14.93 -27.84
CA ILE A 152 -7.92 -15.79 -28.16
C ILE A 152 -8.10 -15.78 -29.67
N THR A 153 -8.02 -16.94 -30.30
CA THR A 153 -8.39 -17.10 -31.70
C THR A 153 -9.90 -16.93 -31.82
N ASN A 154 -10.37 -16.16 -32.79
CA ASN A 154 -11.81 -15.98 -33.00
C ASN A 154 -12.42 -17.34 -33.40
N PRO A 155 -13.36 -17.92 -32.61
CA PRO A 155 -13.94 -19.23 -32.88
C PRO A 155 -14.61 -19.34 -34.25
N MET A 156 -15.12 -18.22 -34.79
CA MET A 156 -15.74 -18.18 -36.12
C MET A 156 -14.74 -18.51 -37.25
N GLN A 157 -13.44 -18.36 -37.02
CA GLN A 157 -12.40 -18.74 -38.02
C GLN A 157 -12.15 -20.26 -38.10
N LEU A 158 -12.64 -21.00 -37.11
CA LEU A 158 -12.50 -22.46 -37.03
C LEU A 158 -13.70 -23.19 -37.67
N LEU A 159 -14.72 -22.45 -38.10
CA LEU A 159 -15.90 -23.02 -38.74
C LEU A 159 -15.51 -23.69 -40.06
N GLY A 160 -16.05 -24.89 -40.26
CA GLY A 160 -15.94 -25.59 -41.53
C GLY A 160 -16.60 -24.83 -42.68
N ARG A 161 -16.15 -25.10 -43.90
CA ARG A 161 -16.63 -24.43 -45.13
C ARG A 161 -18.15 -24.48 -45.27
N GLU A 162 -18.76 -25.61 -44.95
CA GLU A 162 -20.22 -25.80 -45.02
C GLU A 162 -20.98 -24.92 -44.05
N ALA A 163 -20.47 -24.80 -42.81
CA ALA A 163 -21.04 -23.91 -41.82
C ALA A 163 -20.98 -22.43 -42.25
N LEU A 164 -19.84 -22.00 -42.81
CA LEU A 164 -19.67 -20.63 -43.35
C LEU A 164 -20.58 -20.31 -44.55
N GLN A 165 -20.98 -21.33 -45.32
CA GLN A 165 -21.88 -21.17 -46.48
C GLN A 165 -23.36 -21.36 -46.12
N ALA A 166 -23.67 -21.62 -44.84
CA ALA A 166 -25.04 -21.85 -44.41
C ALA A 166 -25.93 -20.62 -44.60
N GLY A 167 -27.12 -20.80 -45.16
CA GLY A 167 -28.07 -19.70 -45.42
C GLY A 167 -28.79 -19.14 -44.19
N SER A 168 -28.55 -19.69 -43.00
CA SER A 168 -29.15 -19.20 -41.74
C SER A 168 -28.28 -19.53 -40.54
N THR A 169 -28.38 -18.71 -39.48
CA THR A 169 -27.70 -18.94 -38.20
C THR A 169 -28.07 -20.28 -37.57
N ALA A 170 -29.33 -20.71 -37.69
CA ALA A 170 -29.77 -22.05 -37.23
C ALA A 170 -29.05 -23.20 -37.92
N LYS A 171 -28.89 -23.11 -39.25
CA LYS A 171 -28.16 -24.14 -40.00
C LYS A 171 -26.65 -24.08 -39.73
N MET A 172 -26.09 -22.88 -39.57
CA MET A 172 -24.71 -22.70 -39.17
C MET A 172 -24.45 -23.35 -37.79
N ALA A 173 -25.34 -23.13 -36.81
CA ALA A 173 -25.24 -23.75 -35.49
C ALA A 173 -25.35 -25.29 -35.57
N GLU A 174 -26.27 -25.85 -36.41
CA GLU A 174 -26.40 -27.28 -36.61
C GLU A 174 -25.10 -27.90 -37.14
N LEU A 175 -24.53 -27.32 -38.20
CA LEU A 175 -23.28 -27.82 -38.82
C LEU A 175 -22.08 -27.65 -37.86
N THR A 176 -22.04 -26.58 -37.07
CA THR A 176 -21.01 -26.41 -36.03
C THR A 176 -21.12 -27.48 -34.93
N ALA A 177 -22.33 -27.84 -34.52
CA ALA A 177 -22.54 -28.89 -33.55
C ALA A 177 -22.13 -30.26 -34.09
N GLN A 178 -22.35 -30.54 -35.39
CA GLN A 178 -21.85 -31.73 -36.07
C GLN A 178 -20.32 -31.76 -36.09
N GLN A 179 -19.68 -30.65 -36.45
CA GLN A 179 -18.21 -30.53 -36.43
C GLN A 179 -17.63 -30.78 -35.01
N ILE A 180 -18.27 -30.26 -33.94
CA ILE A 180 -17.87 -30.55 -32.56
C ILE A 180 -17.96 -32.05 -32.26
N GLN A 181 -19.02 -32.72 -32.75
CA GLN A 181 -19.20 -34.15 -32.51
C GLN A 181 -18.11 -34.98 -33.29
N GLU A 182 -17.81 -34.63 -34.50
CA GLU A 182 -16.74 -35.23 -35.28
C GLU A 182 -15.38 -35.09 -34.62
N LEU A 183 -15.06 -33.90 -34.09
CA LEU A 183 -13.82 -33.67 -33.33
C LEU A 183 -13.75 -34.56 -32.06
N LYS A 184 -14.85 -34.73 -31.35
CA LYS A 184 -14.93 -35.62 -30.18
C LYS A 184 -14.73 -37.08 -30.55
N GLU A 185 -15.28 -37.53 -31.68
CA GLU A 185 -15.08 -38.88 -32.22
C GLU A 185 -13.63 -39.11 -32.61
N GLN A 186 -13.03 -38.19 -33.36
CA GLN A 186 -11.59 -38.23 -33.69
C GLN A 186 -10.70 -38.32 -32.48
N ARG A 187 -11.00 -37.48 -31.44
CA ARG A 187 -10.28 -37.53 -30.17
C ARG A 187 -10.39 -38.89 -29.49
N GLN A 188 -11.59 -39.47 -29.49
CA GLN A 188 -11.83 -40.77 -28.88
C GLN A 188 -11.02 -41.87 -29.58
N LEU A 189 -10.99 -41.87 -30.91
CA LEU A 189 -10.21 -42.85 -31.70
C LEU A 189 -8.70 -42.74 -31.40
N LEU A 190 -8.18 -41.52 -31.26
CA LEU A 190 -6.77 -41.33 -30.85
C LEU A 190 -6.49 -41.84 -29.42
N VAL A 191 -7.40 -41.63 -28.48
CA VAL A 191 -7.24 -42.08 -27.09
C VAL A 191 -7.37 -43.61 -26.98
N THR A 192 -8.25 -44.28 -27.78
CA THR A 192 -8.41 -45.72 -27.76
C THR A 192 -7.36 -46.44 -28.59
N GLY A 193 -6.58 -45.74 -29.41
CA GLY A 193 -5.61 -46.33 -30.32
C GLY A 193 -6.23 -46.95 -31.59
N GLU A 194 -7.48 -46.54 -31.91
CA GLU A 194 -8.25 -47.05 -33.06
C GLU A 194 -8.24 -46.08 -34.26
N ALA A 195 -7.47 -45.01 -34.22
CA ALA A 195 -7.33 -44.10 -35.35
C ALA A 195 -6.53 -44.73 -36.49
N ASP A 196 -6.94 -44.47 -37.73
CA ASP A 196 -6.30 -45.02 -38.94
C ASP A 196 -4.80 -44.69 -39.01
N GLU A 197 -4.43 -43.49 -38.57
CA GLU A 197 -3.05 -43.02 -38.51
C GLU A 197 -2.70 -42.60 -37.04
N MET A 198 -2.01 -43.48 -36.33
CA MET A 198 -1.55 -43.23 -34.99
C MET A 198 -0.22 -42.48 -34.96
N PRO A 199 -0.05 -41.46 -34.08
CA PRO A 199 1.22 -40.78 -33.91
C PRO A 199 2.32 -41.74 -33.43
N GLN A 200 3.56 -41.49 -33.88
CA GLN A 200 4.70 -42.37 -33.58
C GLN A 200 5.24 -42.23 -32.17
N ASP A 201 4.99 -41.08 -31.52
CA ASP A 201 5.46 -40.81 -30.17
C ASP A 201 4.38 -40.14 -29.30
N GLU A 202 4.56 -40.22 -27.97
CA GLU A 202 3.64 -39.68 -26.97
C GLU A 202 3.52 -38.15 -27.05
N SER A 203 4.59 -37.45 -27.43
CA SER A 203 4.57 -35.98 -27.50
C SER A 203 3.71 -35.49 -28.68
N GLN A 204 3.78 -36.18 -29.80
CA GLN A 204 2.95 -35.91 -30.96
C GLN A 204 1.47 -36.24 -30.70
N LEU A 205 1.20 -37.36 -30.03
CA LEU A 205 -0.17 -37.71 -29.60
C LEU A 205 -0.77 -36.67 -28.69
N ARG A 206 -0.02 -36.22 -27.69
CA ARG A 206 -0.46 -35.15 -26.76
C ARG A 206 -0.72 -33.82 -27.49
N LEU A 207 0.15 -33.47 -28.48
CA LEU A 207 -0.04 -32.24 -29.24
C LEU A 207 -1.35 -32.33 -30.07
N MET A 208 -1.61 -33.46 -30.75
CA MET A 208 -2.84 -33.66 -31.51
C MET A 208 -4.08 -33.59 -30.64
N ILE A 209 -4.09 -34.30 -29.50
CA ILE A 209 -5.23 -34.26 -28.55
C ILE A 209 -5.46 -32.84 -28.05
N ASN A 210 -4.40 -32.10 -27.62
CA ASN A 210 -4.53 -30.72 -27.15
C ASN A 210 -5.08 -29.78 -28.22
N GLU A 211 -4.69 -29.97 -29.49
CA GLU A 211 -5.19 -29.14 -30.59
C GLU A 211 -6.67 -29.45 -30.90
N ILE A 212 -7.08 -30.71 -30.84
CA ILE A 212 -8.49 -31.10 -31.01
C ILE A 212 -9.33 -30.55 -29.85
N ASP A 213 -8.84 -30.67 -28.62
CA ASP A 213 -9.52 -30.13 -27.42
C ASP A 213 -9.67 -28.61 -27.53
N ALA A 214 -8.62 -27.88 -27.93
CA ALA A 214 -8.66 -26.43 -28.11
C ALA A 214 -9.66 -26.00 -29.20
N GLN A 215 -9.73 -26.71 -30.31
CA GLN A 215 -10.71 -26.47 -31.38
C GLN A 215 -12.13 -26.78 -30.93
N CYS A 216 -12.34 -27.91 -30.23
CA CYS A 216 -13.62 -28.29 -29.67
C CYS A 216 -14.14 -27.25 -28.65
N ASP A 217 -13.27 -26.79 -27.73
CA ASP A 217 -13.60 -25.77 -26.75
C ASP A 217 -13.93 -24.42 -27.42
N ALA A 218 -13.15 -24.01 -28.41
CA ALA A 218 -13.38 -22.79 -29.15
C ALA A 218 -14.71 -22.82 -29.89
N LEU A 219 -15.06 -23.91 -30.61
CA LEU A 219 -16.34 -24.06 -31.30
C LEU A 219 -17.50 -24.16 -30.30
N THR A 220 -17.31 -24.85 -29.15
CA THR A 220 -18.32 -24.94 -28.10
C THR A 220 -18.60 -23.56 -27.48
N SER A 221 -17.60 -22.67 -27.41
CA SER A 221 -17.77 -21.31 -26.92
C SER A 221 -18.76 -20.48 -27.75
N LEU A 222 -18.98 -20.84 -29.03
CA LEU A 222 -20.02 -20.20 -29.85
C LEU A 222 -21.44 -20.48 -29.33
N PHE A 223 -21.62 -21.56 -28.54
CA PHE A 223 -22.88 -21.91 -27.90
C PHE A 223 -22.93 -21.50 -26.45
N THR A 224 -21.85 -21.71 -25.71
CA THR A 224 -21.81 -21.46 -24.26
C THR A 224 -21.44 -20.04 -23.90
N GLY A 225 -20.90 -19.26 -24.86
CA GLY A 225 -20.32 -17.95 -24.59
C GLY A 225 -18.91 -18.04 -24.00
N THR A 226 -18.37 -16.86 -23.68
CA THR A 226 -17.02 -16.70 -23.14
C THR A 226 -17.06 -15.89 -21.84
N ILE A 227 -16.16 -16.23 -20.93
CA ILE A 227 -15.96 -15.48 -19.68
C ILE A 227 -14.59 -14.79 -19.75
N SER A 228 -14.59 -13.46 -19.67
CA SER A 228 -13.35 -12.70 -19.49
C SER A 228 -13.26 -12.18 -18.07
N ARG A 229 -12.06 -12.19 -17.49
CA ARG A 229 -11.76 -11.63 -16.17
C ARG A 229 -10.71 -10.54 -16.30
N ASP A 230 -11.03 -9.39 -15.76
CA ASP A 230 -10.17 -8.21 -15.70
C ASP A 230 -10.00 -7.78 -14.26
N THR A 231 -8.78 -7.84 -13.76
CA THR A 231 -8.50 -7.42 -12.39
C THR A 231 -7.84 -6.06 -12.42
N THR A 232 -8.36 -5.15 -11.60
CA THR A 232 -7.85 -3.78 -11.42
C THR A 232 -7.61 -3.49 -9.96
N GLU A 233 -6.61 -2.67 -9.66
CA GLU A 233 -6.35 -2.17 -8.33
C GLU A 233 -6.99 -0.79 -8.18
N GLN A 234 -7.72 -0.60 -7.08
CA GLN A 234 -8.27 0.68 -6.63
C GLN A 234 -7.69 1.01 -5.26
N VAL A 235 -7.33 2.28 -5.04
CA VAL A 235 -6.73 2.73 -3.78
C VAL A 235 -7.63 3.74 -3.11
N LEU A 236 -8.06 3.43 -1.89
CA LEU A 236 -8.80 4.36 -1.04
C LEU A 236 -7.85 4.95 0.00
N THR A 237 -7.85 6.27 0.13
CA THR A 237 -6.99 6.98 1.08
C THR A 237 -7.82 7.50 2.25
N ILE A 238 -7.41 7.17 3.48
CA ILE A 238 -8.12 7.53 4.70
C ILE A 238 -7.09 8.05 5.72
N CYS A 239 -7.37 9.23 6.29
CA CYS A 239 -6.58 9.79 7.40
C CYS A 239 -7.48 9.90 8.64
N PRO A 240 -7.60 8.83 9.46
CA PRO A 240 -8.48 8.83 10.61
C PRO A 240 -7.90 9.69 11.74
N ASP A 241 -8.65 10.65 12.23
CA ASP A 241 -8.29 11.44 13.41
C ASP A 241 -8.81 10.83 14.74
N ARG A 242 -9.67 9.81 14.65
CA ARG A 242 -10.31 9.12 15.77
C ARG A 242 -10.49 7.64 15.45
N GLU A 243 -10.84 6.86 16.46
CA GLU A 243 -11.34 5.50 16.26
C GLU A 243 -12.62 5.53 15.42
N LEU A 244 -12.78 4.51 14.56
CA LEU A 244 -13.93 4.33 13.70
C LEU A 244 -14.69 3.09 14.16
N GLU A 245 -16.01 3.19 14.22
CA GLU A 245 -16.85 2.09 14.66
C GLU A 245 -17.91 1.78 13.61
N HIS A 246 -17.61 0.77 12.78
CA HIS A 246 -18.54 0.30 11.76
C HIS A 246 -18.95 1.40 10.74
N ASP A 247 -17.99 2.25 10.36
CA ASP A 247 -18.19 3.30 9.37
C ASP A 247 -18.15 2.71 7.94
N VAL A 248 -19.00 3.19 7.03
CA VAL A 248 -19.00 2.72 5.64
C VAL A 248 -17.71 3.20 4.95
N LEU A 249 -16.86 2.24 4.58
CA LEU A 249 -15.62 2.51 3.86
C LEU A 249 -15.86 2.79 2.38
N PHE A 250 -16.64 1.94 1.73
CA PHE A 250 -17.09 2.05 0.35
C PHE A 250 -18.29 1.11 0.12
N ARG A 251 -18.87 1.18 -1.08
CA ARG A 251 -19.87 0.21 -1.53
C ARG A 251 -19.42 -0.44 -2.83
N LEU A 252 -19.74 -1.73 -2.98
CA LEU A 252 -19.48 -2.48 -4.21
C LEU A 252 -20.81 -2.90 -4.85
N SER A 253 -21.09 -2.35 -6.01
CA SER A 253 -22.18 -2.79 -6.84
C SER A 253 -21.73 -3.98 -7.68
N ARG A 254 -22.50 -5.06 -7.67
CA ARG A 254 -22.20 -6.24 -8.49
C ARG A 254 -22.09 -5.87 -9.98
N ARG A 255 -22.87 -4.91 -10.45
CA ARG A 255 -22.91 -4.50 -11.85
C ARG A 255 -21.99 -3.32 -12.17
N LEU A 256 -21.92 -2.31 -11.29
CA LEU A 256 -21.20 -1.06 -11.53
C LEU A 256 -19.74 -1.08 -11.02
N GLY A 257 -19.40 -2.02 -10.13
CA GLY A 257 -18.11 -2.05 -9.45
C GLY A 257 -18.08 -1.18 -8.20
N LEU A 258 -16.94 -0.55 -7.92
CA LEU A 258 -16.80 0.36 -6.79
C LEU A 258 -17.67 1.59 -7.00
N VAL A 259 -18.49 1.91 -6.01
CA VAL A 259 -19.35 3.09 -5.98
C VAL A 259 -19.13 3.85 -4.67
N ASP A 260 -19.60 5.10 -4.61
CA ASP A 260 -19.43 5.97 -3.45
C ASP A 260 -20.14 5.39 -2.20
N ALA A 261 -19.69 5.79 -1.01
CA ALA A 261 -20.20 5.27 0.26
C ALA A 261 -21.70 5.54 0.48
N ASP A 262 -22.26 6.57 -0.16
CA ASP A 262 -23.65 6.97 -0.10
C ASP A 262 -24.52 6.38 -1.26
N ASP A 263 -23.91 5.74 -2.26
CA ASP A 263 -24.62 5.09 -3.36
C ASP A 263 -25.21 3.74 -2.95
N LEU A 264 -26.52 3.69 -2.75
CA LEU A 264 -27.25 2.50 -2.30
C LEU A 264 -27.35 1.39 -3.35
N SER A 265 -26.85 1.57 -4.57
CA SER A 265 -26.77 0.52 -5.59
C SER A 265 -25.75 -0.56 -5.29
N GLY A 266 -24.82 -0.30 -4.34
CA GLY A 266 -23.79 -1.21 -3.88
C GLY A 266 -24.00 -1.74 -2.46
N VAL A 267 -23.48 -2.94 -2.21
CA VAL A 267 -23.41 -3.52 -0.86
C VAL A 267 -22.32 -2.79 -0.06
N PRO A 268 -22.60 -2.37 1.19
CA PRO A 268 -21.62 -1.66 2.01
C PRO A 268 -20.53 -2.57 2.54
N PHE A 269 -19.31 -2.04 2.57
CA PHE A 269 -18.17 -2.58 3.29
C PHE A 269 -17.86 -1.63 4.43
N TYR A 270 -17.74 -2.17 5.63
CA TYR A 270 -17.57 -1.40 6.85
C TYR A 270 -16.14 -1.46 7.35
N LEU A 271 -15.69 -0.35 7.90
CA LEU A 271 -14.40 -0.19 8.54
C LEU A 271 -14.57 0.01 10.03
N THR A 272 -13.91 -0.82 10.81
CA THR A 272 -13.72 -0.62 12.23
C THR A 272 -12.25 -0.39 12.50
N LEU A 273 -11.91 0.65 13.27
CA LEU A 273 -10.54 0.99 13.67
C LEU A 273 -10.51 1.25 15.18
N LYS A 274 -9.90 0.34 15.94
CA LYS A 274 -9.81 0.41 17.40
C LYS A 274 -8.36 0.35 17.87
N LYS A 275 -7.99 1.21 18.82
CA LYS A 275 -6.70 1.15 19.48
C LYS A 275 -6.55 -0.17 20.22
N LEU A 276 -5.38 -0.77 20.15
CA LEU A 276 -5.08 -1.99 20.89
C LEU A 276 -4.59 -1.71 22.32
N ASN A 277 -3.94 -0.55 22.50
CA ASN A 277 -3.45 -0.09 23.79
C ASN A 277 -3.75 1.39 23.94
N ASP A 278 -4.13 1.82 25.13
CA ASP A 278 -4.13 3.24 25.47
C ASP A 278 -2.69 3.70 25.61
N ALA A 279 -2.32 4.71 24.83
CA ALA A 279 -1.06 5.40 25.03
C ALA A 279 -1.19 6.24 26.30
N GLU A 280 -0.67 5.77 27.41
CA GLU A 280 -0.48 6.61 28.59
C GLU A 280 0.50 7.72 28.24
N GLY A 281 -0.06 8.87 27.88
CA GLY A 281 0.69 9.96 27.29
C GLY A 281 1.47 10.75 28.32
N ILE A 282 2.72 11.01 28.00
CA ILE A 282 3.42 12.21 28.51
C ILE A 282 2.61 13.41 28.04
N PRO A 283 2.41 14.43 28.91
CA PRO A 283 1.68 15.65 28.56
C PRO A 283 2.19 16.23 27.23
N ALA A 284 1.27 16.80 26.46
CA ALA A 284 1.65 17.50 25.23
C ALA A 284 2.82 18.46 25.47
N PRO A 285 3.76 18.63 24.52
CA PRO A 285 4.89 19.52 24.67
C PRO A 285 4.40 20.92 25.11
N ASP A 286 4.93 21.41 26.23
CA ASP A 286 4.61 22.76 26.66
C ASP A 286 5.27 23.79 25.74
N ASN A 287 4.81 25.07 25.84
CA ASN A 287 5.36 26.16 25.02
C ASN A 287 6.77 26.62 25.47
N LYS A 288 7.42 25.89 26.39
CA LYS A 288 8.78 26.19 26.82
C LYS A 288 9.79 25.71 25.77
N LYS A 289 10.98 26.28 25.87
CA LYS A 289 12.12 25.84 25.07
C LYS A 289 12.72 24.62 25.73
N HIS A 290 12.86 23.57 24.93
CA HIS A 290 13.52 22.33 25.33
C HIS A 290 14.77 22.12 24.48
N GLU A 291 15.63 21.22 24.86
CA GLU A 291 16.77 20.80 24.10
C GLU A 291 16.47 19.40 23.50
N GLY A 292 16.65 19.24 22.17
CA GLY A 292 16.46 17.96 21.52
C GLY A 292 15.56 17.97 20.27
N PHE A 293 14.94 16.83 20.00
CA PHE A 293 13.98 16.67 18.90
C PHE A 293 12.72 15.98 19.38
N TYR A 294 11.56 16.53 19.01
CA TYR A 294 10.28 15.86 19.21
C TYR A 294 10.09 14.79 18.13
N VAL A 295 9.61 13.62 18.57
CA VAL A 295 9.31 12.46 17.70
C VAL A 295 7.95 11.88 18.07
N ASN A 296 7.29 11.22 17.15
CA ASN A 296 6.07 10.48 17.45
C ASN A 296 6.38 9.13 18.11
N VAL A 297 5.57 8.76 19.08
CA VAL A 297 5.45 7.39 19.59
C VAL A 297 4.07 6.88 19.20
N PRO A 298 3.96 6.13 18.08
CA PRO A 298 2.67 5.67 17.57
C PRO A 298 2.06 4.60 18.46
N THR A 299 0.72 4.51 18.43
CA THR A 299 -0.02 3.41 19.06
C THR A 299 -0.52 2.45 17.99
N LEU A 300 -0.48 1.16 18.29
CA LEU A 300 -1.08 0.16 17.42
C LEU A 300 -2.60 0.24 17.46
N ALA A 301 -3.22 0.21 16.29
CA ALA A 301 -4.66 0.08 16.15
C ALA A 301 -5.01 -1.07 15.22
N ARG A 302 -6.06 -1.79 15.55
CA ARG A 302 -6.61 -2.86 14.73
C ARG A 302 -7.63 -2.28 13.76
N MET A 303 -7.36 -2.46 12.50
CA MET A 303 -8.24 -2.18 11.39
C MET A 303 -8.94 -3.45 10.95
N THR A 304 -10.27 -3.47 10.92
CA THR A 304 -11.07 -4.61 10.45
C THR A 304 -12.00 -4.15 9.34
N ILE A 305 -12.05 -4.90 8.25
CA ILE A 305 -12.98 -4.71 7.13
C ILE A 305 -14.02 -5.82 7.20
N GLU A 306 -15.30 -5.43 7.20
CA GLU A 306 -16.43 -6.33 7.35
C GLU A 306 -17.48 -6.11 6.26
N GLN A 307 -18.19 -7.19 5.89
CA GLN A 307 -19.35 -7.16 5.01
C GLN A 307 -20.39 -8.16 5.53
N ASP A 308 -21.63 -7.73 5.62
CA ASP A 308 -22.76 -8.58 6.06
C ASP A 308 -22.49 -9.33 7.39
N GLY A 309 -21.76 -8.68 8.32
CA GLY A 309 -21.37 -9.27 9.61
C GLY A 309 -20.20 -10.26 9.53
N GLN A 310 -19.64 -10.49 8.35
CA GLN A 310 -18.46 -11.32 8.17
C GLN A 310 -17.21 -10.48 8.08
N GLN A 311 -16.20 -10.80 8.89
CA GLN A 311 -14.87 -10.20 8.84
C GLN A 311 -14.11 -10.72 7.62
N LEU A 312 -13.69 -9.82 6.74
CA LEU A 312 -12.98 -10.13 5.51
C LEU A 312 -11.47 -9.95 5.63
N ALA A 313 -11.03 -8.92 6.34
CA ALA A 313 -9.62 -8.63 6.52
C ALA A 313 -9.36 -7.94 7.86
N THR A 314 -8.18 -8.17 8.44
CA THR A 314 -7.71 -7.51 9.66
C THR A 314 -6.25 -7.16 9.54
N PHE A 315 -5.89 -5.94 9.99
CA PHE A 315 -4.53 -5.41 9.98
C PHE A 315 -4.24 -4.68 11.29
N ASP A 316 -3.09 -4.94 11.89
CA ASP A 316 -2.60 -4.18 13.05
C ASP A 316 -1.59 -3.15 12.55
N ILE A 317 -1.91 -1.87 12.70
CA ILE A 317 -1.20 -0.76 12.05
C ILE A 317 -0.80 0.28 13.11
N PRO A 318 0.44 0.78 13.10
CA PRO A 318 0.84 1.88 13.97
C PRO A 318 0.34 3.23 13.45
N PHE A 319 -0.36 3.98 14.32
CA PHE A 319 -0.88 5.32 14.03
C PHE A 319 -0.20 6.38 14.89
N ALA A 320 0.41 7.36 14.25
CA ALA A 320 1.06 8.49 14.90
C ALA A 320 0.09 9.38 15.70
N GLN A 321 -1.11 9.60 15.17
CA GLN A 321 -2.13 10.46 15.78
C GLN A 321 -2.87 9.80 16.95
N PHE A 322 -2.77 8.48 17.11
CA PHE A 322 -3.32 7.77 18.26
C PHE A 322 -2.34 7.61 19.41
N GLY A 323 -1.06 7.86 19.15
CA GLY A 323 -0.01 7.87 20.15
C GLY A 323 0.24 9.24 20.75
N PHE A 324 1.46 9.47 21.18
CA PHE A 324 1.90 10.72 21.79
C PHE A 324 3.21 11.23 21.16
N VAL A 325 3.60 12.44 21.52
CA VAL A 325 4.89 13.02 21.13
C VAL A 325 5.86 12.91 22.29
N ASP A 326 7.06 12.43 22.01
CA ASP A 326 8.14 12.30 22.98
C ASP A 326 9.32 13.21 22.60
N LEU A 327 10.04 13.68 23.61
CA LEU A 327 11.23 14.52 23.44
C LEU A 327 12.50 13.64 23.54
N ARG A 328 13.29 13.61 22.47
CA ARG A 328 14.64 13.06 22.51
C ARG A 328 15.60 14.13 22.96
N ASP A 329 16.19 13.92 24.13
CA ASP A 329 17.02 14.89 24.86
C ASP A 329 18.18 15.41 24.00
N GLY A 330 18.38 16.72 24.01
CA GLY A 330 19.44 17.41 23.28
C GLY A 330 20.85 17.04 23.73
N GLY A 331 21.00 16.53 24.94
CA GLY A 331 22.26 16.00 25.43
C GLY A 331 22.82 14.85 24.58
N LEU A 332 21.92 14.07 23.92
CA LEU A 332 22.28 13.01 23.00
C LEU A 332 22.89 13.54 21.69
N PHE A 333 22.59 14.79 21.28
CA PHE A 333 23.05 15.38 20.02
C PHE A 333 24.26 16.31 20.20
N LYS A 334 24.95 16.24 21.34
CA LYS A 334 26.21 16.94 21.57
C LYS A 334 27.28 16.38 20.65
N GLY A 335 27.88 17.21 19.83
CA GLY A 335 29.03 16.84 19.01
C GLY A 335 28.74 16.03 17.75
N ASN A 336 27.51 15.99 17.24
CA ASN A 336 27.09 15.21 16.07
C ASN A 336 27.33 13.69 16.16
N ASN A 337 27.41 13.15 17.36
CA ASN A 337 27.70 11.73 17.56
C ASN A 337 26.45 10.86 17.61
N THR A 338 25.25 11.45 17.56
CA THR A 338 23.99 10.73 17.59
C THR A 338 23.31 10.81 16.23
N HIS A 339 22.99 9.64 15.72
CA HIS A 339 22.32 9.42 14.45
C HIS A 339 20.89 8.93 14.74
N LEU A 340 19.91 9.60 14.17
CA LEU A 340 18.50 9.29 14.37
C LEU A 340 17.82 9.09 13.02
N GLN A 341 17.14 7.96 12.87
CA GLN A 341 16.31 7.66 11.70
C GLN A 341 14.86 7.46 12.16
N LEU A 342 13.94 8.11 11.45
CA LEU A 342 12.51 8.05 11.74
C LEU A 342 11.77 7.30 10.63
N HIS A 343 10.69 6.62 11.02
CA HIS A 343 9.80 5.96 10.09
C HIS A 343 8.98 7.01 9.32
N PRO A 344 9.02 7.06 7.98
CA PRO A 344 8.42 8.14 7.19
C PRO A 344 6.91 8.29 7.38
N ALA A 345 6.18 7.18 7.60
CA ALA A 345 4.72 7.23 7.74
C ALA A 345 4.25 7.57 9.17
N THR A 346 5.05 7.29 10.18
CA THR A 346 4.63 7.47 11.58
C THR A 346 5.44 8.49 12.35
N GLY A 347 6.68 8.81 11.92
CA GLY A 347 7.61 9.63 12.67
C GLY A 347 8.17 8.97 13.92
N ALA A 348 8.02 7.65 14.04
CA ALA A 348 8.58 6.85 15.12
C ALA A 348 10.09 6.65 14.92
N VAL A 349 10.83 6.57 16.04
CA VAL A 349 12.25 6.22 16.00
C VAL A 349 12.42 4.78 15.53
N VAL A 350 13.09 4.58 14.39
CA VAL A 350 13.45 3.25 13.87
C VAL A 350 14.85 2.85 14.33
N LYS A 351 15.77 3.81 14.26
CA LYS A 351 17.16 3.58 14.66
C LYS A 351 17.69 4.82 15.37
N MET A 352 18.39 4.60 16.45
CA MET A 352 19.17 5.61 17.15
C MET A 352 20.51 4.99 17.56
N THR A 353 21.60 5.58 17.10
CA THR A 353 22.96 5.14 17.43
C THR A 353 23.80 6.32 17.87
N THR A 354 24.68 6.09 18.80
CA THR A 354 25.65 7.10 19.26
C THR A 354 27.05 6.55 18.97
N ASP A 355 27.86 7.32 18.25
CA ASP A 355 29.26 6.96 18.02
C ASP A 355 29.99 6.97 19.37
N ALA A 356 30.77 5.94 19.64
CA ALA A 356 31.63 5.92 20.80
C ALA A 356 32.67 7.06 20.68
N GLU A 357 32.84 7.85 21.72
CA GLU A 357 33.94 8.82 21.78
C GLU A 357 35.26 8.06 21.61
N GLN A 358 36.00 8.36 20.50
CA GLN A 358 37.38 7.93 20.30
C GLN A 358 38.35 8.80 21.11
#